data_8d2a141e4c640d7e0fa5e264eea28704
#
_entry.id   8d2a141e4c640d7e0fa5e264eea28704
#
_cell.length_a   1.000
_cell.length_b   1.000
_cell.length_c   1.000
_cell.angle_alpha   90.00
_cell.angle_beta   90.00
_cell.angle_gamma   90.00
#
_symmetry.space_group_name_H-M   'P 1'
#
loop_
_entity.id
_entity.type
_entity.pdbx_description
1 polymer ?
#
loop_
_entity_poly.entity_id
_entity_poly.type
_entity_poly.pdbx_seq_one_letter_code
_entity_poly.pdbx_strand_id
1 'polypeptide(L)'
;IFKFIDGPASCFILKGSAGTGKTTLISKIVEGFRKQERPFVILAPTGRAARVVGARTNNVAHTIHSIIYSLSHIEVFEEAESANDPGIRYFFPVKTEDPGETLFIVDEASMVGDKPSKQDVLRFGSGSLLTDLIEYLRLSRKGRPEKIDSKIIFIGDSAQLPPVRESLSPALSPTYIEKNFKLECEEFELKKVLRQESGSKILENANAIRNSIDSGVFNEFNLKENAGEIEPVNVSEALSSVTSSHQVNGNNSVLITLSNARALELNRSVRGRLWDDEQTSLQVSDVLLVNQNSIKDELYNGDLVTVVEVRDKPEVRKVAIKGVSDPVQLFFRQASVGYLT
;
A
#
# COMPACT_ATOMS: atom_id res chain seq x y z
N ILE A 1 -25.03 2.51 1.65
CA ILE A 1 -24.09 2.65 2.77
C ILE A 1 -24.81 3.17 4.02
N PHE A 2 -25.60 4.24 3.99
CA PHE A 2 -26.31 4.74 5.19
C PHE A 2 -27.24 3.69 5.79
N LYS A 3 -27.97 2.89 4.95
CA LYS A 3 -28.76 1.76 5.45
C LYS A 3 -27.91 0.70 6.14
N PHE A 4 -26.70 0.43 5.64
CA PHE A 4 -25.73 -0.47 6.28
C PHE A 4 -25.31 0.08 7.66
N ILE A 5 -25.01 1.37 7.73
CA ILE A 5 -24.54 2.00 8.98
C ILE A 5 -25.54 1.80 10.11
N ASP A 6 -26.83 1.92 9.81
CA ASP A 6 -27.91 1.77 10.80
C ASP A 6 -28.51 0.33 10.82
N GLY A 7 -28.04 -0.55 9.92
CA GLY A 7 -28.47 -1.94 9.79
C GLY A 7 -27.73 -2.91 10.72
N PRO A 8 -28.10 -4.20 10.67
CA PRO A 8 -27.48 -5.23 11.53
C PRO A 8 -26.11 -5.74 11.00
N ALA A 9 -25.82 -5.59 9.71
CA ALA A 9 -24.56 -6.05 9.14
C ALA A 9 -23.37 -5.28 9.69
N SER A 10 -22.25 -5.97 9.92
CA SER A 10 -21.01 -5.37 10.47
C SER A 10 -19.95 -5.09 9.40
N CYS A 11 -20.12 -5.63 8.20
CA CYS A 11 -19.18 -5.49 7.09
C CYS A 11 -19.89 -4.98 5.84
N PHE A 12 -19.28 -3.99 5.16
CA PHE A 12 -19.69 -3.51 3.86
C PHE A 12 -18.50 -3.51 2.90
N ILE A 13 -18.69 -3.98 1.68
CA ILE A 13 -17.67 -4.00 0.64
C ILE A 13 -18.09 -3.07 -0.50
N LEU A 14 -17.33 -2.00 -0.72
CA LEU A 14 -17.52 -1.08 -1.82
C LEU A 14 -16.47 -1.33 -2.90
N LYS A 15 -16.90 -1.89 -4.02
CA LYS A 15 -16.05 -2.12 -5.19
C LYS A 15 -16.20 -1.00 -6.21
N GLY A 16 -15.15 -0.77 -6.99
CA GLY A 16 -15.23 0.14 -8.14
C GLY A 16 -13.86 0.40 -8.76
N SER A 17 -13.85 0.65 -10.06
CA SER A 17 -12.64 0.99 -10.80
C SER A 17 -12.07 2.36 -10.43
N ALA A 18 -10.88 2.67 -10.94
CA ALA A 18 -10.32 4.02 -10.81
C ALA A 18 -11.26 5.04 -11.45
N GLY A 19 -11.45 6.19 -10.80
CA GLY A 19 -12.31 7.25 -11.31
C GLY A 19 -13.82 7.08 -11.10
N THR A 20 -14.29 6.04 -10.42
CA THR A 20 -15.72 5.84 -10.11
C THR A 20 -16.23 6.64 -8.92
N GLY A 21 -15.37 7.41 -8.24
CA GLY A 21 -15.79 8.27 -7.15
C GLY A 21 -15.69 7.64 -5.76
N LYS A 22 -14.95 6.54 -5.57
CA LYS A 22 -14.74 5.89 -4.26
C LYS A 22 -14.31 6.89 -3.18
N THR A 23 -13.24 7.67 -3.42
CA THR A 23 -12.72 8.64 -2.45
C THR A 23 -13.71 9.77 -2.15
N THR A 24 -14.48 10.21 -3.16
CA THR A 24 -15.56 11.20 -2.95
C THR A 24 -16.63 10.66 -2.02
N LEU A 25 -16.95 9.37 -2.15
CA LEU A 25 -17.91 8.71 -1.29
C LEU A 25 -17.38 8.58 0.15
N ILE A 26 -16.08 8.25 0.32
CA ILE A 26 -15.43 8.28 1.65
C ILE A 26 -15.62 9.65 2.30
N SER A 27 -15.31 10.74 1.57
CA SER A 27 -15.46 12.10 2.10
C SER A 27 -16.90 12.39 2.56
N LYS A 28 -17.92 11.91 1.80
CA LYS A 28 -19.33 12.10 2.17
C LYS A 28 -19.76 11.28 3.39
N ILE A 29 -19.25 10.06 3.53
CA ILE A 29 -19.50 9.23 4.72
C ILE A 29 -18.92 9.92 5.94
N VAL A 30 -17.66 10.33 5.88
CA VAL A 30 -16.94 11.00 6.96
C VAL A 30 -17.59 12.32 7.35
N GLU A 31 -18.03 13.13 6.39
CA GLU A 31 -18.78 14.35 6.63
C GLU A 31 -20.10 14.06 7.41
N GLY A 32 -20.80 13.00 7.04
CA GLY A 32 -22.01 12.56 7.72
C GLY A 32 -21.75 12.14 9.17
N PHE A 33 -20.68 11.35 9.40
CA PHE A 33 -20.29 10.91 10.75
C PHE A 33 -19.86 12.07 11.64
N ARG A 34 -19.08 13.01 11.08
CA ARG A 34 -18.67 14.23 11.82
C ARG A 34 -19.84 15.08 12.25
N LYS A 35 -20.85 15.27 11.38
CA LYS A 35 -22.08 16.00 11.73
C LYS A 35 -22.90 15.34 12.82
N GLN A 36 -22.78 14.03 12.96
CA GLN A 36 -23.49 13.23 13.97
C GLN A 36 -22.63 12.96 15.22
N GLU A 37 -21.40 13.51 15.27
CA GLU A 37 -20.41 13.28 16.33
C GLU A 37 -20.11 11.78 16.57
N ARG A 38 -20.27 10.96 15.52
CA ARG A 38 -19.99 9.51 15.57
C ARG A 38 -18.52 9.24 15.27
N PRO A 39 -17.86 8.35 16.02
CA PRO A 39 -16.45 8.03 15.80
C PRO A 39 -16.23 7.26 14.50
N PHE A 40 -15.15 7.62 13.79
CA PHE A 40 -14.69 6.91 12.62
C PHE A 40 -13.16 6.93 12.52
N VAL A 41 -12.60 5.94 11.85
CA VAL A 41 -11.16 5.84 11.55
C VAL A 41 -10.98 5.49 10.08
N ILE A 42 -10.13 6.25 9.38
CA ILE A 42 -9.76 5.97 7.99
C ILE A 42 -8.44 5.21 7.99
N LEU A 43 -8.43 4.07 7.34
CA LEU A 43 -7.30 3.15 7.25
C LEU A 43 -6.87 2.92 5.80
N ALA A 44 -5.60 2.62 5.63
CA ALA A 44 -5.06 2.13 4.36
C ALA A 44 -3.94 1.09 4.61
N PRO A 45 -3.63 0.21 3.66
CA PRO A 45 -2.60 -0.81 3.83
C PRO A 45 -1.17 -0.24 3.87
N THR A 46 -0.94 0.92 3.26
CA THR A 46 0.38 1.57 3.19
C THR A 46 0.35 3.02 3.67
N GLY A 47 1.50 3.55 4.10
CA GLY A 47 1.63 4.95 4.53
C GLY A 47 1.28 5.95 3.42
N ARG A 48 1.71 5.66 2.18
CA ARG A 48 1.38 6.49 1.00
C ARG A 48 -0.14 6.52 0.74
N ALA A 49 -0.80 5.36 0.77
CA ALA A 49 -2.25 5.30 0.58
C ALA A 49 -2.99 6.05 1.70
N ALA A 50 -2.56 5.90 2.96
CA ALA A 50 -3.12 6.65 4.09
C ALA A 50 -2.98 8.16 3.89
N ARG A 51 -1.80 8.64 3.48
CA ARG A 51 -1.58 10.07 3.20
C ARG A 51 -2.49 10.57 2.07
N VAL A 52 -2.60 9.82 0.96
CA VAL A 52 -3.42 10.20 -0.19
C VAL A 52 -4.90 10.29 0.18
N VAL A 53 -5.44 9.28 0.87
CA VAL A 53 -6.85 9.31 1.29
C VAL A 53 -7.08 10.40 2.35
N GLY A 54 -6.14 10.58 3.28
CA GLY A 54 -6.17 11.64 4.28
C GLY A 54 -6.26 13.03 3.65
N ALA A 55 -5.36 13.34 2.72
CA ALA A 55 -5.34 14.62 2.01
C ALA A 55 -6.65 14.85 1.22
N ARG A 56 -7.15 13.84 0.50
CA ARG A 56 -8.37 13.95 -0.31
C ARG A 56 -9.64 14.08 0.52
N THR A 57 -9.67 13.51 1.71
CA THR A 57 -10.83 13.59 2.62
C THR A 57 -10.73 14.73 3.62
N ASN A 58 -9.59 15.44 3.65
CA ASN A 58 -9.24 16.43 4.67
C ASN A 58 -9.40 15.87 6.10
N ASN A 59 -8.86 14.66 6.32
CA ASN A 59 -8.89 13.95 7.59
C ASN A 59 -7.57 13.26 7.85
N VAL A 60 -7.33 12.92 9.13
CA VAL A 60 -6.23 12.04 9.47
C VAL A 60 -6.58 10.62 9.04
N ALA A 61 -5.69 9.98 8.33
CA ALA A 61 -5.80 8.57 7.97
C ALA A 61 -4.53 7.83 8.43
N HIS A 62 -4.69 6.58 8.79
CA HIS A 62 -3.64 5.77 9.40
C HIS A 62 -3.37 4.51 8.57
N THR A 63 -2.20 3.91 8.77
CA THR A 63 -2.00 2.55 8.25
C THR A 63 -2.72 1.55 9.15
N ILE A 64 -3.22 0.46 8.59
CA ILE A 64 -3.82 -0.63 9.36
C ILE A 64 -2.85 -1.06 10.47
N HIS A 65 -1.58 -1.29 10.13
CA HIS A 65 -0.55 -1.70 11.08
C HIS A 65 -0.40 -0.75 12.28
N SER A 66 -0.42 0.56 12.08
CA SER A 66 -0.24 1.53 13.16
C SER A 66 -1.41 1.55 14.15
N ILE A 67 -2.60 1.19 13.68
CA ILE A 67 -3.79 1.16 14.53
C ILE A 67 -3.89 -0.14 15.30
N ILE A 68 -3.70 -1.30 14.64
CA ILE A 68 -4.00 -2.58 15.26
C ILE A 68 -2.84 -3.23 16.03
N TYR A 69 -1.57 -2.88 15.71
CA TYR A 69 -0.43 -3.47 16.41
C TYR A 69 0.19 -2.54 17.44
N SER A 70 0.67 -3.12 18.53
CA SER A 70 1.38 -2.38 19.57
C SER A 70 2.84 -2.17 19.16
N LEU A 71 3.25 -0.91 19.02
CA LEU A 71 4.64 -0.54 18.77
C LEU A 71 5.42 -0.28 20.07
N SER A 72 4.72 -0.18 21.20
CA SER A 72 5.32 0.03 22.53
C SER A 72 5.63 -1.28 23.27
N HIS A 73 5.03 -2.40 22.86
CA HIS A 73 5.25 -3.72 23.44
C HIS A 73 5.88 -4.63 22.38
N ILE A 74 7.16 -4.42 22.13
CA ILE A 74 7.92 -5.24 21.18
C ILE A 74 8.51 -6.40 21.95
N GLU A 75 8.15 -7.62 21.54
CA GLU A 75 8.76 -8.83 22.05
C GLU A 75 9.93 -9.23 21.14
N VAL A 76 11.03 -9.62 21.72
CA VAL A 76 12.23 -10.05 20.98
C VAL A 76 12.45 -11.53 21.22
N PHE A 77 12.46 -12.30 20.15
CA PHE A 77 12.74 -13.74 20.20
C PHE A 77 14.07 -14.04 19.53
N GLU A 78 14.77 -15.03 20.06
CA GLU A 78 15.95 -15.60 19.42
C GLU A 78 15.57 -16.95 18.80
N GLU A 79 15.25 -16.95 17.51
CA GLU A 79 14.98 -18.16 16.74
C GLU A 79 15.87 -18.16 15.49
N ALA A 80 16.94 -18.94 15.52
CA ALA A 80 17.80 -19.12 14.35
C ALA A 80 17.29 -20.30 13.52
N GLU A 81 16.81 -20.06 12.30
CA GLU A 81 16.38 -21.10 11.36
C GLU A 81 17.55 -21.73 10.60
N SER A 82 18.71 -21.08 10.55
CA SER A 82 19.93 -21.57 9.89
C SER A 82 21.19 -20.92 10.47
N ALA A 83 22.36 -21.48 10.15
CA ALA A 83 23.65 -20.99 10.62
C ALA A 83 23.99 -19.52 10.21
N ASN A 84 23.33 -19.00 9.17
CA ASN A 84 23.51 -17.62 8.67
C ASN A 84 22.38 -16.69 9.10
N ASP A 85 21.40 -17.17 9.89
CA ASP A 85 20.31 -16.36 10.39
C ASP A 85 20.75 -15.65 11.67
N PRO A 86 20.61 -14.30 11.77
CA PRO A 86 20.90 -13.55 13.00
C PRO A 86 20.07 -14.00 14.20
N GLY A 87 19.01 -14.79 13.98
CA GLY A 87 18.16 -15.37 15.02
C GLY A 87 17.31 -14.35 15.79
N ILE A 88 17.40 -13.07 15.47
CA ILE A 88 16.64 -12.04 16.17
C ILE A 88 15.33 -11.79 15.42
N ARG A 89 14.21 -11.96 16.14
CA ARG A 89 12.85 -11.68 15.65
C ARG A 89 12.19 -10.63 16.54
N TYR A 90 11.51 -9.68 15.93
CA TYR A 90 10.72 -8.69 16.63
C TYR A 90 9.24 -8.99 16.40
N PHE A 91 8.52 -9.18 17.48
CA PHE A 91 7.08 -9.45 17.45
C PHE A 91 6.29 -8.25 17.94
N PHE A 92 5.28 -7.87 17.17
CA PHE A 92 4.37 -6.77 17.44
C PHE A 92 2.97 -7.34 17.67
N PRO A 93 2.52 -7.48 18.92
CA PRO A 93 1.21 -8.04 19.22
C PRO A 93 0.07 -7.15 18.74
N VAL A 94 -1.07 -7.77 18.47
CA VAL A 94 -2.32 -7.04 18.23
C VAL A 94 -2.72 -6.34 19.54
N LYS A 95 -3.14 -5.09 19.46
CA LYS A 95 -3.64 -4.34 20.62
C LYS A 95 -4.92 -4.98 21.15
N THR A 96 -5.08 -4.92 22.46
CA THR A 96 -6.23 -5.51 23.17
C THR A 96 -7.30 -4.48 23.54
N GLU A 97 -7.06 -3.21 23.26
CA GLU A 97 -7.98 -2.10 23.53
C GLU A 97 -9.29 -2.29 22.74
N ASP A 98 -10.41 -1.88 23.36
CA ASP A 98 -11.72 -1.96 22.72
C ASP A 98 -11.93 -0.74 21.81
N PRO A 99 -12.12 -0.92 20.48
CA PRO A 99 -12.35 0.20 19.60
C PRO A 99 -13.74 0.86 19.77
N GLY A 100 -14.65 0.26 20.53
CA GLY A 100 -16.00 0.79 20.77
C GLY A 100 -16.88 0.89 19.52
N GLU A 101 -17.93 1.70 19.58
CA GLU A 101 -18.83 2.00 18.45
C GLU A 101 -18.15 2.84 17.36
N THR A 102 -17.18 2.30 16.67
CA THR A 102 -16.38 3.02 15.67
C THR A 102 -16.60 2.47 14.26
N LEU A 103 -16.78 3.37 13.29
CA LEU A 103 -16.75 3.01 11.89
C LEU A 103 -15.31 3.01 11.37
N PHE A 104 -14.86 1.86 10.89
CA PHE A 104 -13.57 1.72 10.23
C PHE A 104 -13.76 1.73 8.71
N ILE A 105 -13.05 2.62 8.02
CA ILE A 105 -13.07 2.75 6.57
C ILE A 105 -11.69 2.39 6.05
N VAL A 106 -11.58 1.28 5.32
CA VAL A 106 -10.33 0.78 4.75
C VAL A 106 -10.32 1.09 3.26
N ASP A 107 -9.51 2.06 2.84
CA ASP A 107 -9.26 2.35 1.42
C ASP A 107 -8.15 1.45 0.88
N GLU A 108 -8.09 1.25 -0.44
CA GLU A 108 -7.16 0.33 -1.12
C GLU A 108 -7.18 -1.09 -0.54
N ALA A 109 -8.37 -1.56 -0.15
CA ALA A 109 -8.55 -2.86 0.49
C ALA A 109 -8.16 -4.05 -0.40
N SER A 110 -7.95 -3.84 -1.71
CA SER A 110 -7.39 -4.86 -2.62
C SER A 110 -6.04 -5.40 -2.17
N MET A 111 -5.27 -4.63 -1.41
CA MET A 111 -3.95 -5.01 -0.90
C MET A 111 -3.99 -5.68 0.48
N VAL A 112 -5.16 -5.80 1.11
CA VAL A 112 -5.29 -6.42 2.45
C VAL A 112 -5.40 -7.92 2.32
N GLY A 113 -4.31 -8.60 2.66
CA GLY A 113 -4.18 -10.06 2.56
C GLY A 113 -4.51 -10.79 3.86
N ASP A 114 -4.71 -12.11 3.73
CA ASP A 114 -4.96 -13.01 4.86
C ASP A 114 -4.01 -14.22 4.92
N LYS A 115 -3.04 -14.29 4.00
CA LYS A 115 -1.98 -15.28 4.08
C LYS A 115 -0.86 -14.81 4.99
N PRO A 116 -0.35 -15.68 5.89
CA PRO A 116 0.76 -15.33 6.76
C PRO A 116 1.96 -14.81 5.97
N SER A 117 2.44 -13.64 6.34
CA SER A 117 3.68 -13.10 5.82
C SER A 117 4.85 -13.81 6.52
N LYS A 118 5.68 -14.49 5.75
CA LYS A 118 6.98 -14.97 6.23
C LYS A 118 7.99 -13.83 6.18
N GLN A 119 7.83 -12.86 7.05
CA GLN A 119 8.87 -11.85 7.25
C GLN A 119 9.80 -12.36 8.35
N ASP A 120 11.06 -12.58 7.96
CA ASP A 120 12.01 -13.27 8.80
C ASP A 120 12.47 -12.49 10.03
N VAL A 121 12.36 -11.18 10.06
CA VAL A 121 12.83 -10.31 11.14
C VAL A 121 11.70 -9.61 11.91
N LEU A 122 10.66 -9.14 11.22
CA LEU A 122 9.53 -8.43 11.82
C LEU A 122 8.26 -9.27 11.70
N ARG A 123 7.64 -9.63 12.81
CA ARG A 123 6.41 -10.39 12.85
C ARG A 123 5.31 -9.57 13.50
N PHE A 124 4.18 -9.44 12.81
CA PHE A 124 3.01 -8.71 13.27
C PHE A 124 1.87 -9.69 13.55
N GLY A 125 1.36 -9.70 14.78
CA GLY A 125 0.25 -10.52 15.20
C GLY A 125 0.33 -11.98 14.71
N SER A 126 -0.75 -12.47 14.10
CA SER A 126 -0.79 -13.81 13.48
C SER A 126 0.02 -13.90 12.19
N GLY A 127 0.43 -12.78 11.61
CA GLY A 127 1.01 -12.66 10.28
C GLY A 127 -0.04 -12.51 9.16
N SER A 128 -1.33 -12.60 9.48
CA SER A 128 -2.46 -12.47 8.57
C SER A 128 -3.19 -11.15 8.83
N LEU A 129 -2.91 -10.12 8.03
CA LEU A 129 -3.35 -8.76 8.30
C LEU A 129 -4.87 -8.62 8.40
N LEU A 130 -5.63 -9.31 7.53
CA LEU A 130 -7.09 -9.27 7.55
C LEU A 130 -7.64 -9.95 8.79
N THR A 131 -7.10 -11.11 9.16
CA THR A 131 -7.48 -11.83 10.39
C THR A 131 -7.23 -10.95 11.61
N ASP A 132 -6.05 -10.36 11.73
CA ASP A 132 -5.69 -9.50 12.88
C ASP A 132 -6.56 -8.23 12.94
N LEU A 133 -6.91 -7.65 11.79
CA LEU A 133 -7.82 -6.50 11.72
C LEU A 133 -9.22 -6.87 12.21
N ILE A 134 -9.79 -7.96 11.72
CA ILE A 134 -11.11 -8.44 12.14
C ILE A 134 -11.14 -8.80 13.64
N GLU A 135 -10.06 -9.39 14.13
CA GLU A 135 -9.91 -9.73 15.55
C GLU A 135 -9.81 -8.46 16.42
N TYR A 136 -8.99 -7.48 16.01
CA TYR A 136 -8.88 -6.20 16.70
C TYR A 136 -10.22 -5.49 16.80
N LEU A 137 -10.98 -5.46 15.72
CA LEU A 137 -12.32 -4.86 15.68
C LEU A 137 -13.37 -5.69 16.43
N ARG A 138 -12.99 -6.86 16.95
CA ARG A 138 -13.87 -7.80 17.65
C ARG A 138 -15.10 -8.21 16.84
N LEU A 139 -15.00 -8.15 15.52
CA LEU A 139 -16.09 -8.52 14.62
C LEU A 139 -16.29 -10.04 14.51
N SER A 140 -15.27 -10.86 14.82
CA SER A 140 -15.38 -12.32 14.81
C SER A 140 -16.19 -12.83 16.00
N ARG A 141 -17.23 -13.62 15.72
CA ARG A 141 -18.16 -14.18 16.73
C ARG A 141 -17.60 -15.36 17.54
N LYS A 142 -16.35 -15.74 17.42
CA LYS A 142 -15.76 -16.83 18.18
C LYS A 142 -15.72 -16.49 19.67
N GLY A 143 -16.74 -16.98 20.40
CA GLY A 143 -16.75 -17.01 21.88
C GLY A 143 -17.23 -15.74 22.59
N ARG A 144 -17.95 -14.82 21.94
CA ARG A 144 -18.50 -13.62 22.60
C ARG A 144 -20.01 -13.52 22.47
N PRO A 145 -20.74 -13.29 23.58
CA PRO A 145 -22.19 -13.20 23.60
C PRO A 145 -22.77 -11.82 23.33
N GLU A 146 -21.99 -10.76 23.17
CA GLU A 146 -22.52 -9.38 23.18
C GLU A 146 -22.33 -8.63 21.86
N LYS A 147 -23.18 -7.63 21.70
CA LYS A 147 -23.36 -6.73 20.56
C LYS A 147 -22.04 -6.23 20.00
N ILE A 148 -21.83 -6.47 18.70
CA ILE A 148 -20.68 -5.91 17.98
C ILE A 148 -21.05 -4.46 17.66
N ASP A 149 -20.36 -3.51 18.26
CA ASP A 149 -20.64 -2.08 18.09
C ASP A 149 -19.83 -1.45 16.96
N SER A 150 -18.68 -2.05 16.59
CA SER A 150 -17.86 -1.58 15.47
C SER A 150 -18.39 -2.05 14.13
N LYS A 151 -18.17 -1.23 13.09
CA LYS A 151 -18.48 -1.58 11.69
C LYS A 151 -17.26 -1.34 10.81
N ILE A 152 -17.15 -2.09 9.72
CA ILE A 152 -16.07 -1.94 8.75
C ILE A 152 -16.61 -1.77 7.33
N ILE A 153 -16.02 -0.84 6.60
CA ILE A 153 -16.21 -0.66 5.15
C ILE A 153 -14.89 -0.93 4.45
N PHE A 154 -14.81 -1.97 3.64
CA PHE A 154 -13.70 -2.22 2.74
C PHE A 154 -13.97 -1.55 1.40
N ILE A 155 -13.04 -0.73 0.92
CA ILE A 155 -13.15 0.01 -0.34
C ILE A 155 -11.97 -0.33 -1.22
N GLY A 156 -12.22 -0.75 -2.45
CA GLY A 156 -11.14 -1.12 -3.36
C GLY A 156 -11.60 -1.44 -4.77
N ASP A 157 -10.67 -1.96 -5.54
CA ASP A 157 -10.87 -2.40 -6.91
C ASP A 157 -10.43 -3.86 -7.05
N SER A 158 -11.38 -4.76 -7.32
CA SER A 158 -11.11 -6.19 -7.47
C SER A 158 -10.25 -6.55 -8.69
N ALA A 159 -10.10 -5.64 -9.65
CA ALA A 159 -9.23 -5.83 -10.80
C ALA A 159 -7.82 -5.25 -10.60
N GLN A 160 -7.54 -4.59 -9.47
CA GLN A 160 -6.18 -4.23 -9.08
C GLN A 160 -5.41 -5.45 -8.56
N LEU A 161 -4.09 -5.30 -8.43
CA LEU A 161 -3.23 -6.37 -7.96
C LEU A 161 -3.70 -6.85 -6.56
N PRO A 162 -3.89 -8.17 -6.41
CA PRO A 162 -4.20 -8.76 -5.12
C PRO A 162 -2.98 -8.70 -4.18
N PRO A 163 -3.15 -9.05 -2.90
CA PRO A 163 -2.04 -9.13 -1.96
C PRO A 163 -0.97 -10.11 -2.44
N VAL A 164 0.26 -9.89 -2.01
CA VAL A 164 1.40 -10.74 -2.40
C VAL A 164 1.12 -12.21 -2.06
N ARG A 165 1.32 -13.11 -3.03
CA ARG A 165 1.05 -14.56 -2.96
C ARG A 165 -0.43 -14.94 -2.90
N GLU A 166 -1.33 -14.03 -3.12
CA GLU A 166 -2.76 -14.31 -3.24
C GLU A 166 -3.24 -14.09 -4.67
N SER A 167 -4.20 -14.87 -5.11
CA SER A 167 -4.81 -14.75 -6.44
C SER A 167 -6.04 -13.86 -6.44
N LEU A 168 -6.61 -13.61 -5.27
CA LEU A 168 -7.79 -12.78 -5.05
C LEU A 168 -7.58 -11.89 -3.82
N SER A 169 -8.29 -10.80 -3.76
CA SER A 169 -8.35 -9.90 -2.61
C SER A 169 -9.35 -10.42 -1.57
N PRO A 170 -8.91 -11.03 -0.45
CA PRO A 170 -9.83 -11.61 0.53
C PRO A 170 -10.73 -10.54 1.18
N ALA A 171 -10.22 -9.33 1.42
CA ALA A 171 -10.98 -8.23 1.99
C ALA A 171 -12.08 -7.69 1.06
N LEU A 172 -12.01 -7.95 -0.25
CA LEU A 172 -13.02 -7.56 -1.23
C LEU A 172 -13.94 -8.73 -1.65
N SER A 173 -13.88 -9.86 -0.96
CA SER A 173 -14.68 -11.04 -1.24
C SER A 173 -15.70 -11.31 -0.12
N PRO A 174 -17.01 -11.02 -0.32
CA PRO A 174 -18.03 -11.32 0.68
C PRO A 174 -18.00 -12.78 1.11
N THR A 175 -17.90 -13.69 0.14
CA THR A 175 -17.87 -15.13 0.39
C THR A 175 -16.65 -15.55 1.23
N TYR A 176 -15.51 -14.87 1.07
CA TYR A 176 -14.33 -15.13 1.90
C TYR A 176 -14.57 -14.66 3.34
N ILE A 177 -15.07 -13.43 3.51
CA ILE A 177 -15.38 -12.86 4.83
C ILE A 177 -16.42 -13.69 5.57
N GLU A 178 -17.52 -14.05 4.92
CA GLU A 178 -18.58 -14.86 5.51
C GLU A 178 -18.09 -16.26 5.91
N LYS A 179 -17.32 -16.92 5.03
CA LYS A 179 -16.81 -18.25 5.27
C LYS A 179 -15.80 -18.30 6.43
N ASN A 180 -14.84 -17.37 6.46
CA ASN A 180 -13.70 -17.42 7.38
C ASN A 180 -13.98 -16.71 8.71
N PHE A 181 -14.74 -15.62 8.69
CA PHE A 181 -14.99 -14.80 9.89
C PHE A 181 -16.44 -14.85 10.38
N LYS A 182 -17.35 -15.48 9.62
CA LYS A 182 -18.79 -15.55 9.94
C LYS A 182 -19.45 -14.17 10.06
N LEU A 183 -18.94 -13.20 9.29
CA LEU A 183 -19.51 -11.87 9.20
C LEU A 183 -20.44 -11.78 8.01
N GLU A 184 -21.66 -11.27 8.24
CA GLU A 184 -22.56 -10.90 7.17
C GLU A 184 -22.04 -9.64 6.46
N CYS A 185 -21.88 -9.72 5.14
CA CYS A 185 -21.36 -8.65 4.31
C CYS A 185 -22.43 -8.13 3.34
N GLU A 186 -22.66 -6.83 3.38
CA GLU A 186 -23.32 -6.14 2.27
C GLU A 186 -22.27 -5.71 1.25
N GLU A 187 -22.61 -5.72 -0.03
CA GLU A 187 -21.72 -5.22 -1.09
C GLU A 187 -22.41 -4.29 -2.08
N PHE A 188 -21.60 -3.40 -2.64
CA PHE A 188 -22.03 -2.55 -3.75
C PHE A 188 -20.87 -2.26 -4.70
N GLU A 189 -21.15 -2.23 -6.01
CA GLU A 189 -20.16 -1.91 -7.02
C GLU A 189 -20.48 -0.62 -7.76
N LEU A 190 -19.51 0.32 -7.78
CA LEU A 190 -19.56 1.54 -8.58
C LEU A 190 -19.09 1.23 -10.00
N LYS A 191 -20.03 1.18 -10.95
CA LYS A 191 -19.74 0.81 -12.35
C LYS A 191 -19.43 2.00 -13.25
N LYS A 192 -19.94 3.21 -12.93
CA LYS A 192 -19.79 4.38 -13.78
C LYS A 192 -18.47 5.11 -13.49
N VAL A 193 -17.59 5.19 -14.48
CA VAL A 193 -16.37 6.00 -14.41
C VAL A 193 -16.74 7.48 -14.66
N LEU A 194 -16.32 8.36 -13.74
CA LEU A 194 -16.67 9.79 -13.75
C LEU A 194 -15.50 10.70 -14.15
N ARG A 195 -14.26 10.17 -14.14
CA ARG A 195 -13.04 11.00 -14.24
C ARG A 195 -12.43 11.09 -15.63
N GLN A 196 -12.79 10.23 -16.56
CA GLN A 196 -12.16 10.18 -17.89
C GLN A 196 -13.14 10.60 -18.98
N GLU A 197 -12.62 11.28 -19.99
CA GLU A 197 -13.40 11.64 -21.19
C GLU A 197 -13.83 10.39 -21.95
N SER A 198 -15.02 10.42 -22.49
CA SER A 198 -15.52 9.36 -23.37
C SER A 198 -14.66 9.30 -24.63
N GLY A 199 -14.00 8.15 -24.88
CA GLY A 199 -13.16 7.94 -26.07
C GLY A 199 -11.69 7.70 -25.79
N SER A 200 -11.21 7.82 -24.53
CA SER A 200 -9.83 7.49 -24.16
C SER A 200 -9.52 6.00 -24.39
N LYS A 201 -8.43 5.72 -25.13
CA LYS A 201 -7.93 4.35 -25.36
C LYS A 201 -7.36 3.71 -24.08
N ILE A 202 -6.88 4.52 -23.16
CA ILE A 202 -6.47 4.05 -21.82
C ILE A 202 -7.66 3.41 -21.11
N LEU A 203 -8.81 4.08 -21.10
CA LEU A 203 -10.02 3.55 -20.49
C LEU A 203 -10.55 2.31 -21.22
N GLU A 204 -10.49 2.31 -22.55
CA GLU A 204 -10.94 1.18 -23.36
C GLU A 204 -10.09 -0.08 -23.07
N ASN A 205 -8.76 0.07 -23.03
CA ASN A 205 -7.84 -1.01 -22.68
C ASN A 205 -7.99 -1.47 -21.22
N ALA A 206 -8.15 -0.54 -20.28
CA ALA A 206 -8.41 -0.88 -18.88
C ALA A 206 -9.69 -1.70 -18.70
N ASN A 207 -10.77 -1.34 -19.43
CA ASN A 207 -12.02 -2.09 -19.41
C ASN A 207 -11.86 -3.48 -20.08
N ALA A 208 -11.09 -3.59 -21.17
CA ALA A 208 -10.80 -4.88 -21.80
C ALA A 208 -10.05 -5.81 -20.84
N ILE A 209 -9.03 -5.31 -20.12
CA ILE A 209 -8.31 -6.07 -19.09
C ILE A 209 -9.28 -6.52 -17.98
N ARG A 210 -10.11 -5.62 -17.49
CA ARG A 210 -11.13 -5.93 -16.46
C ARG A 210 -12.06 -7.04 -16.90
N ASN A 211 -12.61 -6.93 -18.10
CA ASN A 211 -13.50 -7.96 -18.66
C ASN A 211 -12.80 -9.31 -18.77
N SER A 212 -11.50 -9.33 -19.13
CA SER A 212 -10.70 -10.56 -19.16
C SER A 212 -10.53 -11.16 -17.76
N ILE A 213 -10.29 -10.33 -16.74
CA ILE A 213 -10.21 -10.78 -15.34
C ILE A 213 -11.55 -11.35 -14.89
N ASP A 214 -12.65 -10.67 -15.14
CA ASP A 214 -13.98 -11.07 -14.69
C ASP A 214 -14.46 -12.35 -15.38
N SER A 215 -14.14 -12.53 -16.68
CA SER A 215 -14.48 -13.72 -17.45
C SER A 215 -13.51 -14.89 -17.28
N GLY A 216 -12.30 -14.65 -16.76
CA GLY A 216 -11.23 -15.63 -16.71
C GLY A 216 -10.63 -15.98 -18.08
N VAL A 217 -10.89 -15.18 -19.13
CA VAL A 217 -10.37 -15.38 -20.48
C VAL A 217 -9.22 -14.41 -20.75
N PHE A 218 -8.00 -14.95 -20.89
CA PHE A 218 -6.77 -14.15 -20.99
C PHE A 218 -6.06 -14.27 -22.35
N ASN A 219 -6.59 -15.04 -23.29
CA ASN A 219 -5.96 -15.33 -24.58
C ASN A 219 -6.34 -14.37 -25.72
N GLU A 220 -7.24 -13.45 -25.48
CA GLU A 220 -7.75 -12.48 -26.48
C GLU A 220 -7.47 -11.04 -26.05
N PHE A 221 -6.25 -10.79 -25.57
CA PHE A 221 -5.90 -9.46 -25.08
C PHE A 221 -5.11 -8.68 -26.15
N ASN A 222 -5.77 -7.71 -26.76
CA ASN A 222 -5.19 -6.78 -27.73
C ASN A 222 -5.26 -5.35 -27.20
N LEU A 223 -4.09 -4.75 -26.91
CA LEU A 223 -4.02 -3.33 -26.59
C LEU A 223 -4.33 -2.49 -27.82
N LYS A 224 -5.23 -1.55 -27.67
CA LYS A 224 -5.54 -0.56 -28.71
C LYS A 224 -4.60 0.62 -28.56
N GLU A 225 -3.94 0.94 -29.64
CA GLU A 225 -2.98 2.02 -29.75
C GLU A 225 -3.68 3.33 -30.20
N ASN A 226 -3.13 4.45 -29.79
CA ASN A 226 -3.53 5.77 -30.23
C ASN A 226 -2.38 6.75 -30.02
N ALA A 227 -1.98 7.44 -31.08
CA ALA A 227 -0.91 8.41 -31.05
C ALA A 227 -1.12 9.47 -29.97
N GLY A 228 -0.11 9.68 -29.13
CA GLY A 228 -0.14 10.63 -28.02
C GLY A 228 -0.81 10.12 -26.74
N GLU A 229 -1.43 8.94 -26.76
CA GLU A 229 -2.08 8.35 -25.57
C GLU A 229 -1.48 6.97 -25.23
N ILE A 230 -1.40 6.07 -26.20
CA ILE A 230 -0.81 4.73 -26.05
C ILE A 230 0.00 4.40 -27.29
N GLU A 231 1.30 4.29 -27.14
CA GLU A 231 2.21 4.01 -28.24
C GLU A 231 3.14 2.82 -27.89
N PRO A 232 3.38 1.90 -28.85
CA PRO A 232 4.38 0.88 -28.67
C PRO A 232 5.78 1.49 -28.75
N VAL A 233 6.61 1.21 -27.77
CA VAL A 233 8.00 1.66 -27.74
C VAL A 233 8.93 0.52 -27.36
N ASN A 234 10.15 0.51 -27.90
CA ASN A 234 11.17 -0.39 -27.41
C ASN A 234 11.84 0.12 -26.13
N VAL A 235 12.62 -0.74 -25.47
CA VAL A 235 13.26 -0.40 -24.18
C VAL A 235 14.20 0.81 -24.30
N SER A 236 14.91 0.95 -25.40
CA SER A 236 15.85 2.08 -25.60
C SER A 236 15.10 3.41 -25.75
N GLU A 237 13.99 3.42 -26.47
CA GLU A 237 13.10 4.57 -26.61
C GLU A 237 12.47 4.95 -25.28
N ALA A 238 11.96 3.96 -24.52
CA ALA A 238 11.41 4.18 -23.18
C ALA A 238 12.43 4.80 -22.22
N LEU A 239 13.67 4.28 -22.21
CA LEU A 239 14.77 4.84 -21.42
C LEU A 239 15.11 6.28 -21.83
N SER A 240 15.16 6.56 -23.14
CA SER A 240 15.42 7.90 -23.67
C SER A 240 14.31 8.88 -23.28
N SER A 241 13.05 8.46 -23.37
CA SER A 241 11.89 9.27 -22.97
C SER A 241 11.93 9.64 -21.50
N VAL A 242 12.20 8.65 -20.61
CA VAL A 242 12.31 8.90 -19.16
C VAL A 242 13.48 9.82 -18.84
N THR A 243 14.65 9.61 -19.46
CA THR A 243 15.83 10.46 -19.26
C THR A 243 15.55 11.91 -19.67
N SER A 244 14.94 12.13 -20.85
CA SER A 244 14.58 13.46 -21.33
C SER A 244 13.52 14.14 -20.47
N SER A 245 12.52 13.38 -20.01
CA SER A 245 11.48 13.89 -19.11
C SER A 245 12.07 14.37 -17.78
N HIS A 246 13.03 13.61 -17.23
CA HIS A 246 13.74 14.00 -16.01
C HIS A 246 14.51 15.30 -16.16
N GLN A 247 15.20 15.49 -17.29
CA GLN A 247 15.99 16.70 -17.56
C GLN A 247 15.15 17.96 -17.78
N VAL A 248 13.96 17.83 -18.39
CA VAL A 248 13.13 18.97 -18.78
C VAL A 248 12.11 19.36 -17.72
N ASN A 249 11.38 18.40 -17.15
CA ASN A 249 10.19 18.63 -16.34
C ASN A 249 10.25 18.05 -14.91
N GLY A 250 11.42 17.51 -14.51
CA GLY A 250 11.57 16.92 -13.17
C GLY A 250 10.62 15.75 -12.89
N ASN A 251 10.93 14.55 -13.35
CA ASN A 251 10.33 13.29 -12.88
C ASN A 251 8.84 13.02 -13.15
N ASN A 252 8.31 13.43 -14.29
CA ASN A 252 6.93 13.14 -14.68
C ASN A 252 6.74 11.78 -15.37
N SER A 253 7.79 10.97 -15.49
CA SER A 253 7.75 9.66 -16.15
C SER A 253 8.21 8.54 -15.23
N VAL A 254 7.59 7.36 -15.37
CA VAL A 254 7.92 6.16 -14.60
C VAL A 254 7.96 4.93 -15.49
N LEU A 255 8.94 4.04 -15.26
CA LEU A 255 9.01 2.72 -15.88
C LEU A 255 8.43 1.69 -14.90
N ILE A 256 7.41 0.97 -15.34
CA ILE A 256 6.80 -0.10 -14.54
C ILE A 256 7.33 -1.45 -15.05
N THR A 257 7.81 -2.28 -14.12
CA THR A 257 8.38 -3.60 -14.44
C THR A 257 7.81 -4.69 -13.54
N LEU A 258 7.99 -5.94 -13.97
CA LEU A 258 7.50 -7.12 -13.24
C LEU A 258 8.32 -7.42 -11.96
N SER A 259 9.62 -7.05 -11.93
CA SER A 259 10.49 -7.45 -10.82
C SER A 259 11.42 -6.33 -10.35
N ASN A 260 11.78 -6.38 -9.07
CA ASN A 260 12.74 -5.45 -8.47
C ASN A 260 14.13 -5.53 -9.14
N ALA A 261 14.54 -6.72 -9.57
CA ALA A 261 15.82 -6.91 -10.29
C ALA A 261 15.83 -6.13 -11.62
N ARG A 262 14.73 -6.21 -12.39
CA ARG A 262 14.59 -5.44 -13.63
C ARG A 262 14.48 -3.95 -13.38
N ALA A 263 13.74 -3.54 -12.32
CA ALA A 263 13.69 -2.14 -11.93
C ALA A 263 15.07 -1.57 -11.59
N LEU A 264 15.88 -2.33 -10.85
CA LEU A 264 17.26 -1.92 -10.51
C LEU A 264 18.14 -1.77 -11.75
N GLU A 265 18.07 -2.72 -12.71
CA GLU A 265 18.79 -2.66 -13.97
C GLU A 265 18.42 -1.41 -14.79
N LEU A 266 17.12 -1.14 -14.93
CA LEU A 266 16.63 0.04 -15.66
C LEU A 266 17.02 1.34 -14.96
N ASN A 267 16.95 1.39 -13.62
CA ASN A 267 17.39 2.53 -12.84
C ASN A 267 18.88 2.84 -13.06
N ARG A 268 19.75 1.81 -13.09
CA ARG A 268 21.16 1.97 -13.42
C ARG A 268 21.36 2.53 -14.82
N SER A 269 20.61 2.01 -15.79
CA SER A 269 20.67 2.49 -17.19
C SER A 269 20.21 3.96 -17.33
N VAL A 270 19.16 4.37 -16.62
CA VAL A 270 18.72 5.78 -16.59
C VAL A 270 19.80 6.66 -15.93
N ARG A 271 20.34 6.23 -14.79
CA ARG A 271 21.38 6.98 -14.07
C ARG A 271 22.64 7.16 -14.92
N GLY A 272 23.12 6.11 -15.60
CA GLY A 272 24.27 6.20 -16.49
C GLY A 272 24.07 7.23 -17.62
N ARG A 273 22.83 7.40 -18.09
CA ARG A 273 22.49 8.43 -19.11
C ARG A 273 22.37 9.84 -18.55
N LEU A 274 22.00 9.99 -17.27
CA LEU A 274 21.82 11.29 -16.64
C LEU A 274 23.13 11.89 -16.13
N TRP A 275 24.00 11.07 -15.55
CA TRP A 275 25.20 11.53 -14.82
C TRP A 275 26.52 10.94 -15.29
N ASP A 276 26.56 10.23 -16.44
CA ASP A 276 27.73 9.46 -16.91
C ASP A 276 28.32 8.52 -15.82
N ASP A 277 27.50 8.14 -14.83
CA ASP A 277 27.90 7.33 -13.68
C ASP A 277 26.90 6.21 -13.44
N GLU A 278 27.28 4.99 -13.83
CA GLU A 278 26.54 3.77 -13.49
C GLU A 278 26.66 3.41 -12.00
N GLN A 279 27.53 4.12 -11.27
CA GLN A 279 27.82 3.81 -9.90
C GLN A 279 26.74 4.32 -8.93
N THR A 280 26.82 3.82 -7.72
CA THR A 280 25.81 3.95 -6.65
C THR A 280 25.91 5.26 -5.86
N SER A 281 26.68 6.24 -6.30
CA SER A 281 26.77 7.52 -5.60
C SER A 281 25.49 8.32 -5.75
N LEU A 282 24.94 8.77 -4.61
CA LEU A 282 23.73 9.57 -4.57
C LEU A 282 24.01 10.96 -5.17
N GLN A 283 23.13 11.42 -6.05
CA GLN A 283 23.22 12.71 -6.72
C GLN A 283 22.04 13.60 -6.37
N VAL A 284 22.24 14.92 -6.42
CA VAL A 284 21.14 15.88 -6.35
C VAL A 284 20.20 15.64 -7.54
N SER A 285 18.90 15.75 -7.31
CA SER A 285 17.81 15.40 -8.23
C SER A 285 17.56 13.91 -8.42
N ASP A 286 18.28 13.01 -7.75
CA ASP A 286 17.86 11.59 -7.70
C ASP A 286 16.45 11.47 -7.10
N VAL A 287 15.65 10.58 -7.65
CA VAL A 287 14.38 10.17 -7.05
C VAL A 287 14.58 8.90 -6.26
N LEU A 288 14.24 8.94 -5.00
CA LEU A 288 14.37 7.82 -4.09
C LEU A 288 13.00 7.29 -3.68
N LEU A 289 12.90 5.98 -3.59
CA LEU A 289 11.78 5.29 -2.97
C LEU A 289 12.12 5.04 -1.49
N VAL A 290 11.30 5.56 -0.60
CA VAL A 290 11.44 5.32 0.84
C VAL A 290 11.04 3.88 1.14
N ASN A 291 11.98 3.07 1.64
CA ASN A 291 11.76 1.66 1.96
C ASN A 291 11.36 1.40 3.42
N GLN A 292 11.58 2.36 4.30
CA GLN A 292 11.26 2.24 5.72
C GLN A 292 10.64 3.54 6.24
N ASN A 293 9.70 3.40 7.19
CA ASN A 293 9.12 4.57 7.83
C ASN A 293 10.13 5.29 8.73
N SER A 294 10.20 6.62 8.62
CA SER A 294 10.85 7.49 9.57
C SER A 294 9.83 8.47 10.13
N ILE A 295 9.36 8.22 11.34
CA ILE A 295 8.37 9.09 12.01
C ILE A 295 8.98 10.47 12.26
N LYS A 296 10.27 10.51 12.60
CA LYS A 296 11.01 11.75 12.88
C LYS A 296 11.04 12.69 11.66
N ASP A 297 11.22 12.11 10.48
CA ASP A 297 11.38 12.86 9.23
C ASP A 297 10.08 12.87 8.41
N GLU A 298 8.99 12.35 8.97
CA GLU A 298 7.66 12.20 8.34
C GLU A 298 7.69 11.44 7.01
N LEU A 299 8.68 10.56 6.81
CA LEU A 299 8.83 9.73 5.62
C LEU A 299 8.16 8.37 5.83
N TYR A 300 7.40 7.91 4.84
CA TYR A 300 6.69 6.64 4.92
C TYR A 300 7.11 5.71 3.79
N ASN A 301 7.10 4.41 4.08
CA ASN A 301 7.38 3.40 3.07
C ASN A 301 6.47 3.58 1.85
N GLY A 302 7.09 3.62 0.67
CA GLY A 302 6.42 3.87 -0.61
C GLY A 302 6.38 5.35 -1.02
N ASP A 303 6.84 6.29 -0.20
CA ASP A 303 6.99 7.68 -0.63
C ASP A 303 8.08 7.83 -1.69
N LEU A 304 7.85 8.73 -2.63
CA LEU A 304 8.86 9.18 -3.57
C LEU A 304 9.38 10.53 -3.12
N VAL A 305 10.68 10.66 -3.02
CA VAL A 305 11.35 11.90 -2.61
C VAL A 305 12.48 12.23 -3.57
N THR A 306 12.72 13.52 -3.78
CA THR A 306 13.83 14.02 -4.59
C THR A 306 14.96 14.46 -3.70
N VAL A 307 16.19 14.10 -4.05
CA VAL A 307 17.39 14.55 -3.35
C VAL A 307 17.65 16.02 -3.66
N VAL A 308 17.63 16.85 -2.63
CA VAL A 308 17.88 18.30 -2.72
C VAL A 308 19.36 18.60 -2.45
N GLU A 309 19.97 17.89 -1.50
CA GLU A 309 21.35 18.08 -1.11
C GLU A 309 21.94 16.74 -0.66
N VAL A 310 23.20 16.50 -0.98
CA VAL A 310 23.97 15.35 -0.51
C VAL A 310 25.11 15.84 0.36
N ARG A 311 25.29 15.29 1.56
CA ARG A 311 26.42 15.61 2.42
C ARG A 311 27.69 14.91 1.92
N ASP A 312 28.77 15.67 1.81
CA ASP A 312 30.06 15.16 1.29
C ASP A 312 30.68 14.08 2.17
N LYS A 313 30.52 14.20 3.49
CA LYS A 313 31.11 13.26 4.44
C LYS A 313 30.08 12.22 4.90
N PRO A 314 30.36 10.93 4.74
CA PRO A 314 29.51 9.90 5.30
C PRO A 314 29.54 9.91 6.82
N GLU A 315 28.41 9.67 7.46
CA GLU A 315 28.36 9.35 8.88
C GLU A 315 28.86 7.93 9.08
N VAL A 316 29.85 7.76 9.97
CA VAL A 316 30.41 6.45 10.30
C VAL A 316 29.84 5.98 11.63
N ARG A 317 29.20 4.81 11.63
CA ARG A 317 28.72 4.15 12.84
C ARG A 317 29.41 2.82 13.03
N LYS A 318 29.83 2.55 14.26
CA LYS A 318 30.35 1.23 14.67
C LYS A 318 29.18 0.41 15.21
N VAL A 319 28.91 -0.72 14.59
CA VAL A 319 27.82 -1.62 14.98
C VAL A 319 28.42 -2.95 15.42
N ALA A 320 28.11 -3.36 16.64
CA ALA A 320 28.45 -4.70 17.11
C ALA A 320 27.47 -5.69 16.49
N ILE A 321 28.00 -6.70 15.81
CA ILE A 321 27.22 -7.78 15.21
C ILE A 321 27.49 -9.06 16.00
N LYS A 322 26.44 -9.74 16.46
CA LYS A 322 26.55 -11.03 17.19
C LYS A 322 27.34 -12.03 16.34
N GLY A 323 28.38 -12.61 16.90
CA GLY A 323 29.26 -13.57 16.22
C GLY A 323 30.42 -12.97 15.43
N VAL A 324 30.59 -11.64 15.44
CA VAL A 324 31.75 -10.94 14.89
C VAL A 324 32.53 -10.31 16.02
N SER A 325 33.84 -10.65 16.12
CA SER A 325 34.68 -10.23 17.22
C SER A 325 34.92 -8.72 17.29
N ASP A 326 34.99 -8.05 16.13
CA ASP A 326 35.20 -6.62 16.03
C ASP A 326 33.97 -5.88 15.52
N PRO A 327 33.68 -4.66 16.05
CA PRO A 327 32.57 -3.85 15.55
C PRO A 327 32.77 -3.50 14.08
N VAL A 328 31.75 -3.76 13.28
CA VAL A 328 31.72 -3.41 11.84
C VAL A 328 31.47 -1.91 11.69
N GLN A 329 32.29 -1.26 10.88
CA GLN A 329 32.06 0.14 10.53
C GLN A 329 31.08 0.21 9.35
N LEU A 330 29.94 0.87 9.57
CA LEU A 330 28.97 1.17 8.54
C LEU A 330 29.07 2.65 8.16
N PHE A 331 29.03 2.90 6.85
CA PHE A 331 29.11 4.24 6.28
C PHE A 331 27.73 4.62 5.78
N PHE A 332 27.15 5.69 6.33
CA PHE A 332 25.83 6.18 5.95
C PHE A 332 25.99 7.50 5.21
N ARG A 333 25.47 7.60 4.00
CA ARG A 333 25.32 8.89 3.33
C ARG A 333 24.06 9.57 3.80
N GLN A 334 24.17 10.85 4.12
CA GLN A 334 23.04 11.68 4.51
C GLN A 334 22.69 12.60 3.34
N ALA A 335 21.40 12.75 3.11
CA ALA A 335 20.88 13.66 2.11
C ALA A 335 19.65 14.40 2.65
N SER A 336 19.50 15.65 2.23
CA SER A 336 18.25 16.37 2.39
C SER A 336 17.34 16.02 1.21
N VAL A 337 16.08 15.73 1.50
CA VAL A 337 15.12 15.33 0.47
C VAL A 337 13.86 16.18 0.54
N GLY A 338 13.23 16.40 -0.61
CA GLY A 338 11.91 17.00 -0.73
C GLY A 338 10.92 15.98 -1.27
N TYR A 339 9.64 16.12 -0.92
CA TYR A 339 8.61 15.29 -1.52
C TYR A 339 8.50 15.56 -3.02
N LEU A 340 8.33 14.49 -3.80
CA LEU A 340 7.94 14.60 -5.19
C LEU A 340 6.45 14.99 -5.23
N THR A 341 6.19 16.22 -5.64
CA THR A 341 4.83 16.81 -5.73
C THR A 341 4.14 16.42 -7.04
#